data_9187035a1498c7b9d160636ef827cbe1
#
_entry.id   9187035a1498c7b9d160636ef827cbe1
#
_cell.length_a   1.000
_cell.length_b   1.000
_cell.length_c   1.000
_cell.angle_alpha   90.00
_cell.angle_beta   90.00
_cell.angle_gamma   90.00
#
_symmetry.space_group_name_H-M   'P 1'
#
loop_
_entity.id
_entity.type
_entity.pdbx_description
1 polymer ?
#
loop_
_entity_poly.entity_id
_entity_poly.type
_entity_poly.pdbx_seq_one_letter_code
_entity_poly.pdbx_strand_id
1 'polypeptide(L)'
;MIQTWLPVYQQMVESALGDFFNTRYSGHTRDIEQTYEEALRYAVEGGGKRLRPILALLAYEHVSGGESRVILPNVIGIEFIHCFTLVHDDLPCMDNDEYRRGKLTVWKKY
;
A
#
# COMPACT_ATOMS: atom_id res chain seq x y z
N MET A 1 -17.31 16.35 -7.85
CA MET A 1 -15.93 16.77 -8.21
C MET A 1 -14.91 15.78 -7.66
N ILE A 2 -14.63 15.77 -6.36
CA ILE A 2 -13.72 14.78 -5.76
C ILE A 2 -14.18 13.33 -6.02
N GLN A 3 -15.47 13.11 -6.09
CA GLN A 3 -16.09 11.81 -6.37
C GLN A 3 -15.83 11.27 -7.77
N THR A 4 -15.37 12.13 -8.69
CA THR A 4 -15.11 11.72 -10.09
C THR A 4 -13.64 11.42 -10.36
N TRP A 5 -12.71 12.19 -9.79
CA TRP A 5 -11.28 11.99 -10.05
C TRP A 5 -10.57 11.14 -8.99
N LEU A 6 -11.03 11.18 -7.73
CA LEU A 6 -10.38 10.44 -6.65
C LEU A 6 -10.32 8.93 -6.92
N PRO A 7 -11.42 8.26 -7.36
CA PRO A 7 -11.36 6.84 -7.68
C PRO A 7 -10.35 6.49 -8.77
N VAL A 8 -10.13 7.38 -9.73
CA VAL A 8 -9.15 7.16 -10.81
C VAL A 8 -7.74 7.07 -10.23
N TYR A 9 -7.37 8.01 -9.35
CA TYR A 9 -6.05 8.00 -8.69
C TYR A 9 -5.91 6.83 -7.73
N GLN A 10 -6.97 6.50 -6.99
CA GLN A 10 -6.98 5.31 -6.13
C GLN A 10 -6.69 4.04 -6.93
N GLN A 11 -7.35 3.89 -8.09
CA GLN A 11 -7.14 2.75 -8.97
C GLN A 11 -5.70 2.70 -9.53
N MET A 12 -5.14 3.85 -9.89
CA MET A 12 -3.74 3.92 -10.33
C MET A 12 -2.79 3.39 -9.26
N VAL A 13 -2.98 3.82 -8.02
CA VAL A 13 -2.16 3.39 -6.89
C VAL A 13 -2.36 1.90 -6.59
N GLU A 14 -3.61 1.43 -6.51
CA GLU A 14 -3.91 0.02 -6.26
C GLU A 14 -3.32 -0.89 -7.35
N SER A 15 -3.43 -0.52 -8.61
CA SER A 15 -2.84 -1.28 -9.71
C SER A 15 -1.32 -1.33 -9.60
N ALA A 16 -0.68 -0.21 -9.27
CA ALA A 16 0.78 -0.15 -9.11
C ALA A 16 1.26 -1.00 -7.93
N LEU A 17 0.53 -1.01 -6.81
CA LEU A 17 0.84 -1.86 -5.66
C LEU A 17 0.72 -3.35 -6.02
N GLY A 18 -0.38 -3.74 -6.67
CA GLY A 18 -0.59 -5.12 -7.13
C GLY A 18 0.48 -5.57 -8.11
N ASP A 19 0.82 -4.74 -9.09
CA ASP A 19 1.86 -5.03 -10.08
C ASP A 19 3.23 -5.20 -9.44
N PHE A 20 3.56 -4.41 -8.43
CA PHE A 20 4.80 -4.56 -7.68
C PHE A 20 4.93 -5.95 -7.09
N PHE A 21 3.92 -6.44 -6.39
CA PHE A 21 3.94 -7.77 -5.78
C PHE A 21 3.95 -8.87 -6.84
N ASN A 22 3.14 -8.76 -7.87
CA ASN A 22 3.06 -9.76 -8.93
C ASN A 22 4.38 -9.90 -9.69
N THR A 23 5.11 -8.81 -9.89
CA THR A 23 6.41 -8.83 -10.57
C THR A 23 7.51 -9.37 -9.65
N ARG A 24 7.50 -8.95 -8.38
CA ARG A 24 8.58 -9.26 -7.44
C ARG A 24 8.55 -10.70 -6.94
N TYR A 25 7.37 -11.25 -6.73
CA TYR A 25 7.18 -12.53 -6.06
C TYR A 25 6.65 -13.64 -6.96
N SER A 26 6.60 -13.43 -8.25
CA SER A 26 6.15 -14.46 -9.19
C SER A 26 7.12 -15.65 -9.18
N GLY A 27 6.58 -16.86 -9.00
CA GLY A 27 7.35 -18.10 -9.09
C GLY A 27 8.01 -18.58 -7.80
N HIS A 28 7.69 -18.00 -6.65
CA HIS A 28 8.16 -18.49 -5.36
C HIS A 28 7.45 -19.80 -4.98
N THR A 29 8.22 -20.81 -4.58
CA THR A 29 7.71 -22.15 -4.29
C THR A 29 7.95 -22.62 -2.85
N ARG A 30 8.61 -21.82 -2.02
CA ARG A 30 8.91 -22.20 -0.62
C ARG A 30 7.83 -21.70 0.32
N ASP A 31 7.38 -22.54 1.23
CA ASP A 31 6.30 -22.21 2.19
C ASP A 31 6.57 -20.96 3.02
N ILE A 32 7.82 -20.77 3.49
CA ILE A 32 8.21 -19.60 4.28
C ILE A 32 8.13 -18.32 3.44
N GLU A 33 8.60 -18.39 2.20
CA GLU A 33 8.56 -17.25 1.28
C GLU A 33 7.12 -16.89 0.94
N GLN A 34 6.26 -17.89 0.76
CA GLN A 34 4.85 -17.69 0.49
C GLN A 34 4.13 -17.03 1.67
N THR A 35 4.33 -17.50 2.90
CA THR A 35 3.72 -16.91 4.10
C THR A 35 4.19 -15.45 4.28
N TYR A 36 5.46 -15.18 4.03
CA TYR A 36 6.01 -13.83 4.12
C TYR A 36 5.38 -12.90 3.07
N GLU A 37 5.27 -13.36 1.83
CA GLU A 37 4.60 -12.60 0.77
C GLU A 37 3.13 -12.31 1.11
N GLU A 38 2.40 -13.32 1.60
CA GLU A 38 1.01 -13.15 1.99
C GLU A 38 0.86 -12.09 3.09
N ALA A 39 1.75 -12.11 4.09
CA ALA A 39 1.75 -11.10 5.15
C ALA A 39 2.03 -9.69 4.62
N LEU A 40 3.00 -9.55 3.71
CA LEU A 40 3.30 -8.28 3.06
C LEU A 40 2.11 -7.77 2.24
N ARG A 41 1.52 -8.62 1.42
CA ARG A 41 0.32 -8.26 0.65
C ARG A 41 -0.83 -7.87 1.56
N TYR A 42 -1.06 -8.62 2.61
CA TYR A 42 -2.09 -8.34 3.59
C TYR A 42 -1.90 -6.96 4.24
N ALA A 43 -0.66 -6.61 4.58
CA ALA A 43 -0.33 -5.32 5.18
C ALA A 43 -0.60 -4.15 4.23
N VAL A 44 -0.35 -4.32 2.93
CA VAL A 44 -0.38 -3.25 1.93
C VAL A 44 -1.70 -3.22 1.16
N GLU A 45 -2.19 -4.38 0.71
CA GLU A 45 -3.38 -4.47 -0.14
C GLU A 45 -4.69 -4.45 0.66
N GLY A 46 -4.61 -4.44 1.98
CA GLY A 46 -5.77 -4.52 2.90
C GLY A 46 -6.72 -3.32 2.87
N GLY A 47 -6.53 -2.38 1.98
CA GLY A 47 -7.37 -1.21 1.83
C GLY A 47 -6.75 0.06 2.38
N GLY A 48 -7.58 1.09 2.48
CA GLY A 48 -7.17 2.44 2.86
C GLY A 48 -7.48 3.45 1.77
N LYS A 49 -7.46 4.73 2.14
CA LYS A 49 -7.84 5.82 1.21
C LYS A 49 -6.73 6.18 0.23
N ARG A 50 -5.50 5.73 0.47
CA ARG A 50 -4.32 6.02 -0.37
C ARG A 50 -4.06 7.52 -0.54
N LEU A 51 -4.38 8.33 0.47
CA LEU A 51 -4.27 9.79 0.34
C LEU A 51 -2.84 10.28 0.15
N ARG A 52 -1.86 9.65 0.83
CA ARG A 52 -0.45 10.07 0.73
C ARG A 52 0.11 9.93 -0.68
N PRO A 53 0.02 8.77 -1.33
CA PRO A 53 0.47 8.65 -2.73
C PRO A 53 -0.35 9.50 -3.68
N ILE A 54 -1.66 9.66 -3.48
CA ILE A 54 -2.51 10.50 -4.33
C ILE A 54 -2.08 11.97 -4.24
N LEU A 55 -1.82 12.48 -3.04
CA LEU A 55 -1.32 13.85 -2.87
C LEU A 55 0.02 14.06 -3.58
N ALA A 56 0.90 13.06 -3.54
CA ALA A 56 2.18 13.13 -4.25
C ALA A 56 1.99 13.18 -5.77
N LEU A 57 1.07 12.36 -6.31
CA LEU A 57 0.73 12.39 -7.74
C LEU A 57 0.19 13.76 -8.17
N LEU A 58 -0.77 14.29 -7.41
CA LEU A 58 -1.36 15.62 -7.70
C LEU A 58 -0.35 16.74 -7.60
N ALA A 59 0.52 16.71 -6.59
CA ALA A 59 1.59 17.72 -6.46
C ALA A 59 2.56 17.67 -7.65
N TYR A 60 2.93 16.47 -8.08
CA TYR A 60 3.78 16.29 -9.26
C TYR A 60 3.12 16.88 -10.51
N GLU A 61 1.87 16.55 -10.78
CA GLU A 61 1.14 17.07 -11.93
C GLU A 61 1.05 18.61 -11.90
N HIS A 62 0.76 19.15 -10.72
CA HIS A 62 0.64 20.61 -10.56
C HIS A 62 1.96 21.34 -10.82
N VAL A 63 3.07 20.81 -10.34
CA VAL A 63 4.38 21.46 -10.46
C VAL A 63 5.01 21.22 -11.83
N SER A 64 4.95 19.99 -12.34
CA SER A 64 5.61 19.61 -13.59
C SER A 64 4.77 19.89 -14.82
N GLY A 65 3.46 19.95 -14.69
CA GLY A 65 2.52 19.96 -15.81
C GLY A 65 2.51 18.67 -16.61
N GLY A 66 3.22 17.63 -16.15
CA GLY A 66 3.36 16.35 -16.82
C GLY A 66 2.44 15.26 -16.27
N GLU A 67 2.54 14.08 -16.86
CA GLU A 67 1.75 12.93 -16.46
C GLU A 67 2.36 12.28 -15.22
N SER A 68 1.52 12.08 -14.18
CA SER A 68 1.97 11.55 -12.89
C SER A 68 2.33 10.06 -12.91
N ARG A 69 1.92 9.30 -13.93
CA ARG A 69 2.25 7.87 -14.04
C ARG A 69 3.75 7.60 -13.97
N VAL A 70 4.58 8.55 -14.41
CA VAL A 70 6.04 8.39 -14.42
C VAL A 70 6.63 8.26 -13.02
N ILE A 71 5.96 8.80 -11.98
CA ILE A 71 6.43 8.73 -10.60
C ILE A 71 5.74 7.65 -9.76
N LEU A 72 4.87 6.83 -10.37
CA LEU A 72 4.18 5.76 -9.63
C LEU A 72 5.14 4.86 -8.83
N PRO A 73 6.28 4.40 -9.37
CA PRO A 73 7.23 3.60 -8.58
C PRO A 73 7.73 4.29 -7.30
N ASN A 74 7.86 5.61 -7.36
CA ASN A 74 8.29 6.41 -6.20
C ASN A 74 7.17 6.59 -5.19
N VAL A 75 5.95 6.86 -5.65
CA VAL A 75 4.83 7.14 -4.74
C VAL A 75 4.30 5.89 -4.05
N ILE A 76 4.41 4.71 -4.65
CA ILE A 76 4.08 3.47 -3.95
C ILE A 76 5.04 3.22 -2.78
N GLY A 77 6.29 3.68 -2.88
CA GLY A 77 7.23 3.65 -1.76
C GLY A 77 6.74 4.45 -0.57
N ILE A 78 6.09 5.59 -0.80
CA ILE A 78 5.46 6.39 0.27
C ILE A 78 4.37 5.57 0.97
N GLU A 79 3.55 4.85 0.22
CA GLU A 79 2.51 4.00 0.79
C GLU A 79 3.08 2.82 1.57
N PHE A 80 4.17 2.21 1.10
CA PHE A 80 4.86 1.14 1.84
C PHE A 80 5.37 1.63 3.20
N ILE A 81 5.96 2.81 3.25
CA ILE A 81 6.41 3.42 4.51
C ILE A 81 5.22 3.65 5.43
N HIS A 82 4.12 4.17 4.91
CA HIS A 82 2.90 4.37 5.69
C HIS A 82 2.36 3.05 6.24
N CYS A 83 2.24 2.02 5.41
CA CYS A 83 1.79 0.69 5.85
C CYS A 83 2.72 0.09 6.90
N PHE A 84 4.03 0.27 6.74
CA PHE A 84 5.02 -0.14 7.75
C PHE A 84 4.73 0.52 9.10
N THR A 85 4.49 1.82 9.13
CA THR A 85 4.21 2.51 10.40
C THR A 85 2.96 1.98 11.08
N LEU A 86 1.93 1.62 10.32
CA LEU A 86 0.70 1.04 10.87
C LEU A 86 0.94 -0.35 11.46
N VAL A 87 1.65 -1.21 10.73
CA VAL A 87 1.99 -2.56 11.22
C VAL A 87 2.85 -2.48 12.48
N HIS A 88 3.84 -1.60 12.49
CA HIS A 88 4.71 -1.38 13.65
C HIS A 88 3.93 -0.90 14.87
N ASP A 89 3.05 0.08 14.70
CA ASP A 89 2.28 0.64 15.81
C ASP A 89 1.27 -0.36 16.38
N ASP A 90 0.77 -1.30 15.58
CA ASP A 90 -0.17 -2.33 16.02
C ASP A 90 0.48 -3.44 16.85
N LEU A 91 1.81 -3.56 16.86
CA LEU A 91 2.51 -4.62 17.58
C LEU A 91 2.19 -4.62 19.07
N PRO A 92 2.25 -5.80 19.74
CA PRO A 92 1.99 -5.90 21.18
C PRO A 92 2.87 -5.00 22.06
N CYS A 93 4.09 -4.71 21.63
CA CYS A 93 5.02 -3.82 22.34
C CYS A 93 4.72 -2.33 22.11
N MET A 94 3.82 -2.00 21.22
CA MET A 94 3.39 -0.63 20.89
C MET A 94 1.93 -0.44 21.35
N ASP A 95 1.01 -0.24 20.41
CA ASP A 95 -0.41 0.01 20.75
C ASP A 95 -1.18 -1.28 21.07
N ASN A 96 -0.62 -2.45 20.75
CA ASN A 96 -1.22 -3.76 20.98
C ASN A 96 -2.62 -3.88 20.39
N ASP A 97 -2.82 -3.38 19.17
CA ASP A 97 -4.09 -3.45 18.47
C ASP A 97 -4.27 -4.79 17.77
N GLU A 98 -5.38 -5.46 18.02
CA GLU A 98 -5.72 -6.73 17.37
C GLU A 98 -6.47 -6.55 16.06
N TYR A 99 -7.13 -5.39 15.90
CA TYR A 99 -7.96 -5.08 14.74
C TYR A 99 -7.63 -3.71 14.17
N ARG A 100 -7.70 -3.61 12.85
CA ARG A 100 -7.58 -2.37 12.08
C ARG A 100 -8.56 -2.42 10.91
N ARG A 101 -9.40 -1.38 10.74
CA ARG A 101 -10.42 -1.32 9.69
C ARG A 101 -11.33 -2.55 9.64
N GLY A 102 -11.68 -3.09 10.83
CA GLY A 102 -12.53 -4.26 10.94
C GLY A 102 -11.87 -5.60 10.61
N LYS A 103 -10.55 -5.61 10.38
CA LYS A 103 -9.77 -6.82 10.07
C LYS A 103 -8.70 -7.03 11.13
N LEU A 104 -8.25 -8.28 11.30
CA LEU A 104 -7.12 -8.59 12.17
C LEU A 104 -5.88 -7.82 11.72
N THR A 105 -5.10 -7.31 12.67
CA THR A 105 -3.79 -6.72 12.39
C THR A 105 -2.80 -7.80 11.94
N VAL A 106 -1.71 -7.41 11.29
CA VAL A 106 -0.73 -8.35 10.73
C VAL A 106 -0.18 -9.28 11.80
N TRP A 107 0.25 -8.73 12.95
CA TRP A 107 0.82 -9.56 14.01
C TRP A 107 -0.19 -10.54 14.62
N LYS A 108 -1.48 -10.19 14.59
CA LYS A 108 -2.52 -11.05 15.13
C LYS A 108 -2.88 -12.19 14.18
N LYS A 109 -2.76 -11.93 12.88
CA LYS A 109 -3.09 -12.92 11.84
C LYS A 109 -1.92 -13.87 11.54
N TYR A 110 -0.70 -13.37 11.56
CA TYR A 110 0.53 -14.08 11.24
C TYR A 110 1.46 -14.14 12.44
#